data_85d6e3aaa2f079c821cd5331e6befa57
#
_entry.id   85d6e3aaa2f079c821cd5331e6befa57
#
_cell.length_a   1.000
_cell.length_b   1.000
_cell.length_c   1.000
_cell.angle_alpha   90.00
_cell.angle_beta   90.00
_cell.angle_gamma   90.00
#
_symmetry.space_group_name_H-M   'P 1'
#
loop_
_entity.id
_entity.type
_entity.pdbx_description
1 polymer ?
#
loop_
_entity_poly.entity_id
_entity_poly.type
_entity_poly.pdbx_seq_one_letter_code
_entity_poly.pdbx_strand_id
1 'polypeptide(L)'
;MQRRFDHYMYDKANSRWPVNLLLKVGSGNPLIPRATGIHWHIHPDITVEYIPRDRRRQEIPWVRLTDRRTGEVRVFQDDSKPLSPEEIASAAPRIMDCMDCHNRPSHDFRSPDYAIDLELSLGRIDSSLPEIKRVAVQAMAAHYQTDAGAVKGIETMINAFYRSAYPDVYSSKRRAIGNAIAATQDAYRENIFPFMKAQWSAYPNDIGHFIFPGCMRCHDGKHKGEGC
;
A
#
# COMPACT_ATOMS: atom_id res chain seq x y z
N MET A 1 -2.03 17.31 -8.72
CA MET A 1 -2.88 16.13 -9.01
C MET A 1 -3.76 15.88 -7.80
N GLN A 2 -5.04 15.65 -8.02
CA GLN A 2 -5.99 15.29 -6.96
C GLN A 2 -6.40 13.82 -7.15
N ARG A 3 -6.37 13.05 -6.08
CA ARG A 3 -6.92 11.69 -6.02
C ARG A 3 -7.99 11.63 -4.95
N ARG A 4 -9.10 11.00 -5.26
CA ARG A 4 -10.19 10.74 -4.31
C ARG A 4 -10.53 9.26 -4.35
N PHE A 5 -10.66 8.66 -3.19
CA PHE A 5 -11.16 7.30 -3.02
C PHE A 5 -11.86 7.17 -1.68
N ASP A 6 -12.71 6.18 -1.55
CA ASP A 6 -13.40 5.88 -0.31
C ASP A 6 -12.65 4.76 0.42
N HIS A 7 -12.39 4.98 1.68
CA HIS A 7 -11.91 3.98 2.62
C HIS A 7 -13.04 3.67 3.60
N TYR A 8 -13.20 2.42 3.97
CA TYR A 8 -14.20 1.98 4.95
C TYR A 8 -13.49 1.48 6.20
N MET A 9 -13.98 1.91 7.35
CA MET A 9 -13.41 1.56 8.65
C MET A 9 -13.76 0.12 9.02
N TYR A 10 -12.92 -0.49 9.88
CA TYR A 10 -13.16 -1.82 10.46
C TYR A 10 -14.10 -1.77 11.66
N ASP A 11 -15.12 -0.91 11.61
CA ASP A 11 -16.14 -0.77 12.64
C ASP A 11 -17.44 -1.52 12.27
N LYS A 12 -18.38 -1.58 13.21
CA LYS A 12 -19.66 -2.24 13.01
C LYS A 12 -20.47 -1.66 11.86
N ALA A 13 -20.36 -0.36 11.63
CA ALA A 13 -21.12 0.38 10.62
C ALA A 13 -20.45 0.40 9.26
N ASN A 14 -19.20 -0.09 9.15
CA ASN A 14 -18.36 0.08 7.96
C ASN A 14 -18.30 1.56 7.56
N SER A 15 -18.01 2.43 8.52
CA SER A 15 -18.07 3.88 8.34
C SER A 15 -17.21 4.34 7.17
N ARG A 16 -17.83 5.02 6.22
CA ARG A 16 -17.15 5.51 5.02
C ARG A 16 -16.30 6.72 5.36
N TRP A 17 -15.05 6.67 4.99
CA TRP A 17 -14.10 7.78 5.10
C TRP A 17 -13.59 8.19 3.72
N PRO A 18 -14.11 9.28 3.14
CA PRO A 18 -13.63 9.78 1.85
C PRO A 18 -12.23 10.38 2.01
N VAL A 19 -11.25 9.78 1.35
CA VAL A 19 -9.87 10.26 1.32
C VAL A 19 -9.68 11.16 0.11
N ASN A 20 -9.30 12.41 0.35
CA ASN A 20 -8.95 13.37 -0.69
C ASN A 20 -7.46 13.70 -0.57
N LEU A 21 -6.68 13.30 -1.56
CA LEU A 21 -5.24 13.57 -1.61
C LEU A 21 -4.97 14.66 -2.64
N LEU A 22 -4.35 15.74 -2.19
CA LEU A 22 -3.77 16.77 -3.07
C LEU A 22 -2.28 16.54 -3.18
N LEU A 23 -1.84 15.96 -4.29
CA LEU A 23 -0.45 15.62 -4.53
C LEU A 23 0.23 16.77 -5.31
N LYS A 24 1.25 17.37 -4.72
CA LYS A 24 2.13 18.32 -5.39
C LYS A 24 3.17 17.51 -6.17
N VAL A 25 2.81 17.11 -7.38
CA VAL A 25 3.66 16.22 -8.20
C VAL A 25 4.93 16.94 -8.65
N GLY A 26 4.84 18.26 -8.92
CA GLY A 26 5.90 19.01 -9.54
C GLY A 26 6.01 18.72 -11.04
N SER A 27 6.81 19.50 -11.75
CA SER A 27 7.18 19.20 -13.12
C SER A 27 8.66 18.84 -13.18
N GLY A 28 8.99 17.80 -13.91
CA GLY A 28 10.36 17.52 -14.33
C GLY A 28 10.79 18.41 -15.50
N ASN A 29 10.15 19.58 -15.67
CA ASN A 29 10.51 20.52 -16.73
C ASN A 29 11.83 21.24 -16.35
N PRO A 30 12.94 21.00 -17.06
CA PRO A 30 14.23 21.62 -16.78
C PRO A 30 14.23 23.14 -16.96
N LEU A 31 13.20 23.71 -17.58
CA LEU A 31 13.04 25.17 -17.75
C LEU A 31 12.44 25.84 -16.51
N ILE A 32 11.97 25.10 -15.52
CA ILE A 32 11.47 25.64 -14.26
C ILE A 32 12.61 25.60 -13.24
N PRO A 33 13.11 26.75 -12.73
CA PRO A 33 14.35 26.84 -11.95
C PRO A 33 14.41 26.05 -10.64
N ARG A 34 13.29 25.51 -10.16
CA ARG A 34 13.22 24.57 -9.02
C ARG A 34 12.07 23.60 -9.24
N ALA A 35 12.38 22.32 -9.43
CA ALA A 35 11.38 21.29 -9.27
C ALA A 35 10.86 21.36 -7.84
N THR A 36 9.54 21.50 -7.70
CA THR A 36 8.87 21.49 -6.42
C THR A 36 7.91 20.32 -6.41
N GLY A 37 7.84 19.59 -5.31
CA GLY A 37 6.94 18.43 -5.19
C GLY A 37 7.68 17.11 -5.35
N ILE A 38 6.93 16.03 -5.57
CA ILE A 38 7.43 14.65 -5.49
C ILE A 38 8.55 14.36 -6.48
N HIS A 39 8.49 14.90 -7.71
CA HIS A 39 9.51 14.70 -8.74
C HIS A 39 10.83 15.46 -8.49
N TRP A 40 10.92 16.23 -7.40
CA TRP A 40 12.18 16.85 -7.00
C TRP A 40 13.30 15.82 -6.77
N HIS A 41 12.95 14.62 -6.28
CA HIS A 41 13.91 13.54 -6.01
C HIS A 41 14.68 13.06 -7.25
N ILE A 42 14.12 13.25 -8.44
CA ILE A 42 14.70 12.84 -9.73
C ILE A 42 15.03 14.03 -10.63
N HIS A 43 15.10 15.24 -10.05
CA HIS A 43 15.48 16.44 -10.82
C HIS A 43 16.94 16.32 -11.28
N PRO A 44 17.30 16.80 -12.51
CA PRO A 44 18.67 16.72 -13.01
C PRO A 44 19.75 17.29 -12.09
N ASP A 45 19.43 18.33 -11.32
CA ASP A 45 20.35 18.96 -10.36
C ASP A 45 20.44 18.23 -9.01
N ILE A 46 19.62 17.20 -8.78
CA ILE A 46 19.53 16.48 -7.52
C ILE A 46 19.91 15.02 -7.74
N THR A 47 20.73 14.51 -6.85
CA THR A 47 20.98 13.06 -6.74
C THR A 47 20.54 12.61 -5.35
N VAL A 48 19.62 11.66 -5.30
CA VAL A 48 19.26 10.95 -4.09
C VAL A 48 19.81 9.54 -4.19
N GLU A 49 20.66 9.16 -3.25
CA GLU A 49 21.19 7.81 -3.13
C GLU A 49 20.72 7.22 -1.81
N TYR A 50 20.49 5.91 -1.79
CA TYR A 50 20.06 5.24 -0.57
C TYR A 50 20.62 3.82 -0.48
N ILE A 51 20.71 3.30 0.75
CA ILE A 51 21.12 1.94 1.06
C ILE A 51 19.92 1.21 1.67
N PRO A 52 19.32 0.23 0.98
CA PRO A 52 18.24 -0.59 1.55
C PRO A 52 18.81 -1.75 2.35
N ARG A 53 18.13 -2.16 3.44
CA ARG A 53 18.46 -3.39 4.18
C ARG A 53 17.91 -4.65 3.52
N ASP A 54 16.88 -4.52 2.71
CA ASP A 54 16.17 -5.65 2.12
C ASP A 54 16.05 -5.53 0.59
N ARG A 55 15.92 -6.68 -0.09
CA ARG A 55 15.81 -6.74 -1.55
C ARG A 55 14.56 -6.05 -2.10
N ARG A 56 13.50 -5.90 -1.30
CA ARG A 56 12.26 -5.23 -1.69
C ARG A 56 12.32 -3.72 -1.45
N ARG A 57 13.42 -3.22 -0.85
CA ARG A 57 13.65 -1.79 -0.57
C ARG A 57 12.56 -1.18 0.30
N GLN A 58 12.03 -1.96 1.25
CA GLN A 58 11.01 -1.49 2.17
C GLN A 58 11.60 -0.89 3.46
N GLU A 59 12.86 -1.21 3.77
CA GLU A 59 13.62 -0.63 4.88
C GLU A 59 14.84 0.10 4.31
N ILE A 60 14.86 1.44 4.45
CA ILE A 60 15.91 2.32 3.91
C ILE A 60 16.52 3.12 5.06
N PRO A 61 17.52 2.63 5.76
CA PRO A 61 18.09 3.31 6.94
C PRO A 61 19.02 4.48 6.61
N TRP A 62 19.52 4.60 5.37
CA TRP A 62 20.47 5.62 4.98
C TRP A 62 20.14 6.23 3.64
N VAL A 63 20.20 7.56 3.58
CA VAL A 63 19.93 8.37 2.38
C VAL A 63 20.98 9.47 2.26
N ARG A 64 21.54 9.66 1.07
CA ARG A 64 22.41 10.78 0.73
C ARG A 64 21.77 11.62 -0.36
N LEU A 65 21.66 12.91 -0.08
CA LEU A 65 21.23 13.94 -1.01
C LEU A 65 22.43 14.72 -1.48
N THR A 66 22.56 14.92 -2.79
CA THR A 66 23.55 15.80 -3.40
C THR A 66 22.85 16.82 -4.29
N ASP A 67 23.00 18.10 -4.01
CA ASP A 67 22.67 19.19 -4.94
C ASP A 67 23.87 19.39 -5.87
N ARG A 68 23.73 18.98 -7.12
CA ARG A 68 24.81 19.04 -8.12
C ARG A 68 25.17 20.46 -8.51
N ARG A 69 24.26 21.42 -8.35
CA ARG A 69 24.47 22.82 -8.70
C ARG A 69 25.31 23.53 -7.65
N THR A 70 25.13 23.22 -6.37
CA THR A 70 25.86 23.84 -5.26
C THR A 70 27.01 22.97 -4.74
N GLY A 71 27.01 21.68 -5.05
CA GLY A 71 27.91 20.69 -4.47
C GLY A 71 27.56 20.31 -3.02
N GLU A 72 26.44 20.80 -2.50
CA GLU A 72 26.02 20.50 -1.14
C GLU A 72 25.64 19.02 -1.01
N VAL A 73 26.14 18.36 0.02
CA VAL A 73 25.83 16.97 0.35
C VAL A 73 25.21 16.92 1.75
N ARG A 74 24.08 16.23 1.86
CA ARG A 74 23.42 15.95 3.14
C ARG A 74 23.19 14.46 3.28
N VAL A 75 23.47 13.91 4.45
CA VAL A 75 23.24 12.51 4.79
C VAL A 75 22.17 12.43 5.87
N PHE A 76 21.23 11.52 5.70
CA PHE A 76 20.15 11.24 6.64
C PHE A 76 20.19 9.77 7.02
N GLN A 77 20.04 9.47 8.31
CA GLN A 77 19.98 8.11 8.81
C GLN A 77 18.78 7.91 9.73
N ASP A 78 18.20 6.71 9.68
CA ASP A 78 17.24 6.27 10.69
C ASP A 78 17.92 6.20 12.06
N ASP A 79 17.56 7.11 12.96
CA ASP A 79 18.14 7.22 14.30
C ASP A 79 17.82 6.04 15.21
N SER A 80 16.75 5.28 14.87
CA SER A 80 16.39 4.08 15.63
C SER A 80 17.21 2.84 15.22
N LYS A 81 17.73 2.81 13.97
CA LYS A 81 18.48 1.69 13.41
C LYS A 81 19.52 2.17 12.38
N PRO A 82 20.51 2.99 12.77
CA PRO A 82 21.49 3.50 11.83
C PRO A 82 22.35 2.36 11.26
N LEU A 83 22.94 2.59 10.08
CA LEU A 83 24.00 1.75 9.57
C LEU A 83 25.34 2.11 10.23
N SER A 84 26.18 1.09 10.48
CA SER A 84 27.54 1.34 10.91
C SER A 84 28.40 1.92 9.79
N PRO A 85 29.51 2.59 10.09
CA PRO A 85 30.46 3.07 9.06
C PRO A 85 30.95 1.94 8.15
N GLU A 86 31.15 0.74 8.67
CA GLU A 86 31.59 -0.45 7.91
C GLU A 86 30.49 -0.94 6.96
N GLU A 87 29.22 -0.93 7.40
CA GLU A 87 28.08 -1.28 6.55
C GLU A 87 27.94 -0.27 5.40
N ILE A 88 28.08 1.03 5.68
CA ILE A 88 28.02 2.08 4.66
C ILE A 88 29.19 1.94 3.67
N ALA A 89 30.41 1.71 4.16
CA ALA A 89 31.60 1.57 3.32
C ALA A 89 31.55 0.34 2.40
N SER A 90 30.93 -0.74 2.86
CA SER A 90 30.78 -1.98 2.08
C SER A 90 29.56 -2.00 1.16
N ALA A 91 28.59 -1.09 1.37
CA ALA A 91 27.37 -1.05 0.59
C ALA A 91 27.60 -0.41 -0.79
N ALA A 92 26.76 -0.80 -1.76
CA ALA A 92 26.60 -0.11 -3.04
C ALA A 92 25.32 0.73 -3.00
N PRO A 93 25.40 2.04 -2.72
CA PRO A 93 24.23 2.89 -2.70
C PRO A 93 23.51 2.89 -4.05
N ARG A 94 22.19 2.81 -4.04
CA ARG A 94 21.36 2.92 -5.22
C ARG A 94 20.99 4.38 -5.48
N ILE A 95 21.17 4.84 -6.70
CA ILE A 95 20.62 6.13 -7.13
C ILE A 95 19.12 5.98 -7.36
N MET A 96 18.34 6.86 -6.77
CA MET A 96 16.87 6.88 -6.91
C MET A 96 16.49 7.25 -8.34
N ASP A 97 15.56 6.48 -8.89
CA ASP A 97 14.99 6.69 -10.22
C ASP A 97 13.45 6.56 -10.21
N CYS A 98 12.84 6.66 -11.38
CA CYS A 98 11.38 6.55 -11.53
C CYS A 98 10.81 5.23 -10.97
N MET A 99 11.59 4.14 -11.06
CA MET A 99 11.16 2.81 -10.62
C MET A 99 11.19 2.64 -9.10
N ASP A 100 11.82 3.56 -8.37
CA ASP A 100 11.80 3.52 -6.91
C ASP A 100 10.47 4.01 -6.32
N CYS A 101 9.65 4.64 -7.15
CA CYS A 101 8.27 5.04 -6.84
C CYS A 101 7.27 4.34 -7.76
N HIS A 102 7.52 4.30 -9.08
CA HIS A 102 6.62 3.70 -10.08
C HIS A 102 6.93 2.22 -10.29
N ASN A 103 6.95 1.45 -9.23
CA ASN A 103 7.37 0.04 -9.21
C ASN A 103 6.23 -0.96 -9.44
N ARG A 104 5.06 -0.51 -9.90
CA ARG A 104 3.91 -1.41 -10.08
C ARG A 104 4.08 -2.31 -11.31
N PRO A 105 3.79 -3.62 -11.18
CA PRO A 105 3.67 -4.50 -12.34
C PRO A 105 2.47 -4.09 -13.20
N SER A 106 2.41 -4.57 -14.44
CA SER A 106 1.29 -4.28 -15.37
C SER A 106 -0.07 -4.70 -14.80
N HIS A 107 -0.13 -5.81 -14.07
CA HIS A 107 -1.29 -6.20 -13.29
C HIS A 107 -1.24 -5.53 -11.90
N ASP A 108 -2.26 -4.76 -11.57
CA ASP A 108 -2.37 -4.12 -10.26
C ASP A 108 -2.97 -5.09 -9.23
N PHE A 109 -2.09 -5.80 -8.51
CA PHE A 109 -2.50 -6.68 -7.40
C PHE A 109 -2.93 -5.84 -6.22
N ARG A 110 -4.23 -5.63 -6.07
CA ARG A 110 -4.81 -4.84 -4.97
C ARG A 110 -4.73 -5.62 -3.66
N SER A 111 -4.41 -4.91 -2.59
CA SER A 111 -4.53 -5.50 -1.25
C SER A 111 -5.99 -5.85 -0.93
N PRO A 112 -6.24 -6.84 -0.06
CA PRO A 112 -7.59 -7.18 0.38
C PRO A 112 -8.37 -5.97 0.88
N ASP A 113 -7.71 -5.09 1.64
CA ASP A 113 -8.30 -3.87 2.17
C ASP A 113 -8.82 -2.96 1.05
N TYR A 114 -7.96 -2.66 0.05
CA TYR A 114 -8.33 -1.81 -1.07
C TYR A 114 -9.35 -2.45 -2.00
N ALA A 115 -9.25 -3.76 -2.23
CA ALA A 115 -10.19 -4.47 -3.09
C ALA A 115 -11.61 -4.46 -2.49
N ILE A 116 -11.73 -4.70 -1.19
CA ILE A 116 -13.04 -4.68 -0.51
C ILE A 116 -13.60 -3.25 -0.40
N ASP A 117 -12.75 -2.23 -0.21
CA ASP A 117 -13.20 -0.83 -0.29
C ASP A 117 -13.82 -0.50 -1.65
N LEU A 118 -13.22 -1.00 -2.72
CA LEU A 118 -13.75 -0.84 -4.07
C LEU A 118 -15.11 -1.52 -4.21
N GLU A 119 -15.27 -2.76 -3.72
CA GLU A 119 -16.53 -3.49 -3.78
C GLU A 119 -17.66 -2.79 -3.01
N LEU A 120 -17.33 -2.22 -1.83
CA LEU A 120 -18.25 -1.39 -1.04
C LEU A 120 -18.60 -0.10 -1.77
N SER A 121 -17.62 0.58 -2.36
CA SER A 121 -17.83 1.84 -3.10
C SER A 121 -18.70 1.66 -4.35
N LEU A 122 -18.59 0.50 -5.01
CA LEU A 122 -19.40 0.12 -6.17
C LEU A 122 -20.79 -0.41 -5.80
N GLY A 123 -21.06 -0.58 -4.51
CA GLY A 123 -22.34 -1.13 -4.03
C GLY A 123 -22.50 -2.62 -4.30
N ARG A 124 -21.45 -3.34 -4.68
CA ARG A 124 -21.48 -4.81 -4.84
C ARG A 124 -21.50 -5.52 -3.48
N ILE A 125 -20.93 -4.91 -2.47
CA ILE A 125 -21.08 -5.28 -1.07
C ILE A 125 -21.96 -4.23 -0.38
N ASP A 126 -23.03 -4.67 0.27
CA ASP A 126 -23.93 -3.81 1.04
C ASP A 126 -23.27 -3.38 2.35
N SER A 127 -22.92 -2.10 2.47
CA SER A 127 -22.27 -1.53 3.65
C SER A 127 -23.16 -1.55 4.90
N SER A 128 -24.47 -1.82 4.76
CA SER A 128 -25.40 -1.97 5.89
C SER A 128 -25.29 -3.34 6.58
N LEU A 129 -24.46 -4.25 6.06
CA LEU A 129 -24.12 -5.51 6.73
C LEU A 129 -23.09 -5.21 7.85
N PRO A 130 -23.40 -5.49 9.13
CA PRO A 130 -22.50 -5.16 10.22
C PRO A 130 -21.12 -5.81 10.05
N GLU A 131 -20.06 -5.03 10.19
CA GLU A 131 -18.65 -5.48 10.13
C GLU A 131 -18.23 -6.19 8.82
N ILE A 132 -18.98 -6.04 7.73
CA ILE A 132 -18.67 -6.76 6.49
C ILE A 132 -17.29 -6.42 5.94
N LYS A 133 -16.84 -5.15 6.05
CA LYS A 133 -15.49 -4.76 5.67
C LYS A 133 -14.44 -5.65 6.36
N ARG A 134 -14.51 -5.76 7.68
CA ARG A 134 -13.55 -6.53 8.47
C ARG A 134 -13.55 -8.02 8.08
N VAL A 135 -14.74 -8.60 8.00
CA VAL A 135 -14.88 -10.04 7.73
C VAL A 135 -14.47 -10.39 6.31
N ALA A 136 -14.86 -9.59 5.32
CA ALA A 136 -14.48 -9.80 3.93
C ALA A 136 -12.95 -9.67 3.71
N VAL A 137 -12.32 -8.67 4.34
CA VAL A 137 -10.85 -8.51 4.27
C VAL A 137 -10.15 -9.70 4.93
N GLN A 138 -10.61 -10.16 6.11
CA GLN A 138 -10.05 -11.33 6.77
C GLN A 138 -10.21 -12.59 5.92
N ALA A 139 -11.38 -12.81 5.33
CA ALA A 139 -11.63 -13.93 4.45
C ALA A 139 -10.78 -13.89 3.19
N MET A 140 -10.64 -12.73 2.56
CA MET A 140 -9.80 -12.54 1.37
C MET A 140 -8.30 -12.70 1.67
N ALA A 141 -7.84 -12.26 2.84
CA ALA A 141 -6.42 -12.32 3.26
C ALA A 141 -6.01 -13.69 3.82
N ALA A 142 -6.94 -14.61 4.04
CA ALA A 142 -6.63 -15.95 4.55
C ALA A 142 -5.79 -16.74 3.53
N HIS A 143 -4.97 -17.65 4.05
CA HIS A 143 -4.12 -18.46 3.19
C HIS A 143 -4.88 -19.65 2.61
N TYR A 144 -4.98 -19.70 1.29
CA TYR A 144 -5.60 -20.80 0.54
C TYR A 144 -4.60 -21.42 -0.43
N GLN A 145 -4.63 -22.75 -0.56
CA GLN A 145 -3.72 -23.48 -1.46
C GLN A 145 -4.21 -23.46 -2.91
N THR A 146 -5.52 -23.28 -3.13
CA THR A 146 -6.16 -23.31 -4.45
C THR A 146 -7.28 -22.30 -4.53
N ASP A 147 -7.63 -21.88 -5.75
CA ASP A 147 -8.76 -20.99 -6.01
C ASP A 147 -10.09 -21.59 -5.53
N ALA A 148 -10.31 -22.90 -5.75
CA ALA A 148 -11.49 -23.60 -5.26
C ALA A 148 -11.57 -23.61 -3.73
N GLY A 149 -10.42 -23.79 -3.07
CA GLY A 149 -10.30 -23.70 -1.61
C GLY A 149 -10.62 -22.29 -1.10
N ALA A 150 -10.15 -21.26 -1.80
CA ALA A 150 -10.44 -19.87 -1.47
C ALA A 150 -11.95 -19.55 -1.58
N VAL A 151 -12.57 -19.93 -2.68
CA VAL A 151 -14.01 -19.74 -2.90
C VAL A 151 -14.84 -20.34 -1.76
N LYS A 152 -14.56 -21.59 -1.40
CA LYS A 152 -15.24 -22.28 -0.31
C LYS A 152 -14.90 -21.69 1.06
N GLY A 153 -13.64 -21.31 1.28
CA GLY A 153 -13.18 -20.72 2.54
C GLY A 153 -13.80 -19.35 2.81
N ILE A 154 -13.85 -18.49 1.81
CA ILE A 154 -14.50 -17.17 1.88
C ILE A 154 -16.00 -17.34 2.23
N GLU A 155 -16.70 -18.20 1.49
CA GLU A 155 -18.11 -18.48 1.76
C GLU A 155 -18.33 -18.99 3.19
N THR A 156 -17.52 -19.95 3.62
CA THR A 156 -17.62 -20.55 4.95
C THR A 156 -17.38 -19.51 6.05
N MET A 157 -16.35 -18.69 5.91
CA MET A 157 -15.97 -17.70 6.92
C MET A 157 -17.05 -16.64 7.09
N ILE A 158 -17.53 -16.04 5.98
CA ILE A 158 -18.55 -14.99 6.02
C ILE A 158 -19.87 -15.55 6.58
N ASN A 159 -20.32 -16.73 6.11
CA ASN A 159 -21.54 -17.36 6.62
C ASN A 159 -21.44 -17.71 8.11
N ALA A 160 -20.33 -18.29 8.55
CA ALA A 160 -20.10 -18.64 9.94
C ALA A 160 -20.14 -17.40 10.85
N PHE A 161 -19.51 -16.30 10.41
CA PHE A 161 -19.53 -15.05 11.15
C PHE A 161 -20.96 -14.53 11.35
N TYR A 162 -21.75 -14.41 10.28
CA TYR A 162 -23.13 -13.88 10.43
C TYR A 162 -24.05 -14.81 11.19
N ARG A 163 -23.90 -16.12 11.04
CA ARG A 163 -24.67 -17.08 11.83
C ARG A 163 -24.42 -16.95 13.34
N SER A 164 -23.17 -16.70 13.70
CA SER A 164 -22.76 -16.65 15.11
C SER A 164 -22.98 -15.26 15.71
N ALA A 165 -22.48 -14.19 15.06
CA ALA A 165 -22.47 -12.84 15.61
C ALA A 165 -23.78 -12.07 15.35
N TYR A 166 -24.47 -12.36 14.25
CA TYR A 166 -25.64 -11.60 13.78
C TYR A 166 -26.73 -12.52 13.21
N PRO A 167 -27.34 -13.48 13.99
CA PRO A 167 -28.28 -14.45 13.47
C PRO A 167 -29.53 -13.84 12.85
N ASP A 168 -30.00 -12.68 13.37
CA ASP A 168 -31.15 -11.99 12.81
C ASP A 168 -30.82 -11.35 11.45
N VAL A 169 -29.62 -10.80 11.27
CA VAL A 169 -29.13 -10.29 9.99
C VAL A 169 -28.94 -11.47 9.02
N TYR A 170 -28.39 -12.58 9.51
CA TYR A 170 -28.21 -13.76 8.68
C TYR A 170 -29.53 -14.28 8.11
N SER A 171 -30.62 -14.31 8.91
CA SER A 171 -31.92 -14.73 8.46
C SER A 171 -32.61 -13.71 7.53
N SER A 172 -32.54 -12.42 7.86
CA SER A 172 -33.29 -11.37 7.14
C SER A 172 -32.57 -10.83 5.90
N LYS A 173 -31.21 -10.88 5.85
CA LYS A 173 -30.41 -10.31 4.75
C LYS A 173 -29.61 -11.35 3.97
N ARG A 174 -30.10 -12.58 3.83
CA ARG A 174 -29.40 -13.67 3.13
C ARG A 174 -28.90 -13.30 1.74
N ARG A 175 -29.70 -12.56 0.97
CA ARG A 175 -29.32 -12.13 -0.37
C ARG A 175 -28.13 -11.17 -0.34
N ALA A 176 -28.13 -10.20 0.57
CA ALA A 176 -27.04 -9.24 0.71
C ALA A 176 -25.73 -9.95 1.14
N ILE A 177 -25.82 -10.92 2.05
CA ILE A 177 -24.68 -11.75 2.46
C ILE A 177 -24.16 -12.57 1.28
N GLY A 178 -25.04 -13.19 0.51
CA GLY A 178 -24.66 -13.92 -0.71
C GLY A 178 -23.94 -13.04 -1.75
N ASN A 179 -24.43 -11.82 -1.96
CA ASN A 179 -23.78 -10.85 -2.84
C ASN A 179 -22.39 -10.44 -2.31
N ALA A 180 -22.26 -10.22 -0.99
CA ALA A 180 -20.98 -9.89 -0.38
C ALA A 180 -19.97 -11.05 -0.50
N ILE A 181 -20.41 -12.29 -0.36
CA ILE A 181 -19.58 -13.49 -0.58
C ILE A 181 -19.10 -13.51 -2.03
N ALA A 182 -20.01 -13.38 -3.00
CA ALA A 182 -19.67 -13.41 -4.42
C ALA A 182 -18.67 -12.28 -4.79
N ALA A 183 -18.93 -11.05 -4.36
CA ALA A 183 -18.04 -9.91 -4.61
C ALA A 183 -16.66 -10.12 -3.97
N THR A 184 -16.58 -10.69 -2.76
CA THR A 184 -15.30 -11.00 -2.11
C THR A 184 -14.55 -12.11 -2.86
N GLN A 185 -15.24 -13.12 -3.37
CA GLN A 185 -14.64 -14.18 -4.18
C GLN A 185 -14.11 -13.65 -5.52
N ASP A 186 -14.82 -12.75 -6.16
CA ASP A 186 -14.39 -12.12 -7.41
C ASP A 186 -13.18 -11.22 -7.16
N ALA A 187 -13.21 -10.39 -6.11
CA ALA A 187 -12.07 -9.59 -5.69
C ALA A 187 -10.83 -10.46 -5.40
N TYR A 188 -11.00 -11.64 -4.78
CA TYR A 188 -9.93 -12.59 -4.55
C TYR A 188 -9.33 -13.08 -5.87
N ARG A 189 -10.16 -13.57 -6.80
CA ARG A 189 -9.70 -14.12 -8.09
C ARG A 189 -8.96 -13.10 -8.95
N GLU A 190 -9.33 -11.83 -8.83
CA GLU A 190 -8.67 -10.75 -9.57
C GLU A 190 -7.31 -10.34 -8.99
N ASN A 191 -7.03 -10.63 -7.72
CA ASN A 191 -5.88 -10.05 -7.04
C ASN A 191 -4.93 -11.05 -6.36
N ILE A 192 -5.35 -12.30 -6.19
CA ILE A 192 -4.56 -13.33 -5.49
C ILE A 192 -4.54 -14.61 -6.32
N PHE A 193 -3.34 -15.08 -6.64
CA PHE A 193 -3.10 -16.22 -7.52
C PHE A 193 -2.22 -17.25 -6.80
N PRO A 194 -2.78 -18.19 -6.05
CA PRO A 194 -2.01 -19.14 -5.23
C PRO A 194 -1.03 -19.98 -6.02
N PHE A 195 -1.44 -20.48 -7.18
CA PHE A 195 -0.61 -21.31 -8.03
C PHE A 195 0.66 -20.56 -8.51
N MET A 196 0.51 -19.29 -8.89
CA MET A 196 1.63 -18.45 -9.35
C MET A 196 2.40 -17.82 -8.19
N LYS A 197 1.95 -17.98 -6.94
CA LYS A 197 2.47 -17.25 -5.75
C LYS A 197 2.47 -15.73 -5.95
N ALA A 198 1.57 -15.24 -6.81
CA ALA A 198 1.43 -13.83 -7.14
C ALA A 198 0.26 -13.23 -6.34
N GLN A 199 0.54 -12.17 -5.61
CA GLN A 199 -0.43 -11.46 -4.77
C GLN A 199 0.11 -10.09 -4.40
N TRP A 200 -0.74 -9.25 -3.84
CA TRP A 200 -0.43 -7.89 -3.43
C TRP A 200 0.83 -7.76 -2.56
N SER A 201 1.03 -8.68 -1.60
CA SER A 201 2.17 -8.63 -0.68
C SER A 201 3.52 -8.99 -1.33
N ALA A 202 3.51 -9.64 -2.51
CA ALA A 202 4.73 -9.91 -3.27
C ALA A 202 5.25 -8.66 -4.00
N TYR A 203 4.38 -7.69 -4.24
CA TYR A 203 4.68 -6.46 -4.97
C TYR A 203 4.34 -5.23 -4.13
N PRO A 204 5.18 -4.82 -3.15
CA PRO A 204 4.97 -3.63 -2.36
C PRO A 204 4.75 -2.40 -3.24
N ASN A 205 3.78 -1.56 -2.89
CA ASN A 205 3.56 -0.30 -3.58
C ASN A 205 4.40 0.80 -2.92
N ASP A 206 5.34 1.36 -3.67
CA ASP A 206 6.24 2.38 -3.18
C ASP A 206 5.64 3.80 -3.24
N ILE A 207 4.43 3.95 -3.81
CA ILE A 207 3.66 5.19 -3.78
C ILE A 207 2.59 5.11 -2.69
N GLY A 208 2.54 6.14 -1.83
CA GLY A 208 1.58 6.19 -0.73
C GLY A 208 2.14 5.57 0.55
N HIS A 209 1.26 5.30 1.53
CA HIS A 209 1.64 4.79 2.86
C HIS A 209 0.45 4.17 3.61
N PHE A 210 -0.57 3.65 2.90
CA PHE A 210 -1.73 3.02 3.54
C PHE A 210 -1.47 1.56 3.93
N ILE A 211 -0.88 0.79 3.01
CA ILE A 211 -0.65 -0.64 3.20
C ILE A 211 0.84 -0.93 3.30
N PHE A 212 1.63 -0.25 2.49
CA PHE A 212 3.09 -0.31 2.50
C PHE A 212 3.64 1.03 2.97
N PRO A 213 4.87 1.07 3.51
CA PRO A 213 5.47 2.32 3.96
C PRO A 213 5.61 3.36 2.85
N GLY A 214 5.85 2.97 1.60
CA GLY A 214 5.93 3.89 0.47
C GLY A 214 6.88 5.07 0.72
N CYS A 215 6.38 6.29 0.68
CA CYS A 215 7.16 7.51 0.96
C CYS A 215 7.71 7.52 2.40
N MET A 216 7.04 6.86 3.34
CA MET A 216 7.47 6.77 4.75
C MET A 216 8.66 5.85 4.96
N ARG A 217 9.20 5.21 3.91
CA ARG A 217 10.49 4.51 3.99
C ARG A 217 11.66 5.45 4.33
N CYS A 218 11.51 6.75 4.02
CA CYS A 218 12.48 7.81 4.30
C CYS A 218 11.84 9.00 5.04
N HIS A 219 10.53 9.26 4.83
CA HIS A 219 9.81 10.40 5.42
C HIS A 219 9.01 10.01 6.68
N ASP A 220 9.56 9.13 7.50
CA ASP A 220 8.94 8.61 8.73
C ASP A 220 9.20 9.47 9.99
N GLY A 221 9.98 10.55 9.84
CA GLY A 221 10.40 11.42 10.93
C GLY A 221 11.56 10.87 11.78
N LYS A 222 12.10 9.69 11.46
CA LYS A 222 13.25 9.10 12.14
C LYS A 222 14.55 9.38 11.42
N HIS A 223 14.51 9.68 10.14
CA HIS A 223 15.67 10.05 9.37
C HIS A 223 16.15 11.44 9.77
N LYS A 224 17.30 11.49 10.43
CA LYS A 224 17.94 12.73 10.89
C LYS A 224 19.18 13.02 10.07
N GLY A 225 19.33 14.28 9.68
CA GLY A 225 20.54 14.79 9.04
C GLY A 225 21.55 15.28 10.08
N GLU A 226 22.80 15.33 9.72
CA GLU A 226 23.82 16.00 10.57
C GLU A 226 23.42 17.47 10.72
N GLY A 227 23.19 17.91 11.96
CA GLY A 227 22.82 19.30 12.29
C GLY A 227 21.31 19.59 12.36
N CYS A 228 20.44 18.57 12.34
CA CYS A 228 18.99 18.70 12.60
C CYS A 228 18.63 18.31 14.03
#